data_48e4df63d5356a33fcb1f86ee3a2b534
#
_entry.id   48e4df63d5356a33fcb1f86ee3a2b534
#
_cell.length_a   1.000
_cell.length_b   1.000
_cell.length_c   1.000
_cell.angle_alpha   90.00
_cell.angle_beta   90.00
_cell.angle_gamma   90.00
#
_symmetry.space_group_name_H-M   'P 1'
#
loop_
_entity.id
_entity.type
_entity.pdbx_description
1 polymer ?
#
loop_
_entity_poly.entity_id
_entity_poly.type
_entity_poly.pdbx_seq_one_letter_code
_entity_poly.pdbx_strand_id
1 'polypeptide(L)'
;MKVIAINGSPRKKWNTATLLEHALKGAESAGAETKLVHLYDLDYKGCISCFACKLKGGKSFGKCAVNDDLAPLLEEIRTVDALILGSPIYFGDVTGEMRSFMERLFFQFPIYEPDAAVRQPKKVRTAWVYTMNVTEELARQMGYDRMFRDNAGLLERFFGSCESLMCYDTLQFDDYSKYAARRFDPVAKRKRHEEAFPEDCKRA
;
A
#
# COMPACT_ATOMS: atom_id res chain seq x y z
N MET A 1 -8.47 -19.15 1.68
CA MET A 1 -7.37 -18.15 1.66
C MET A 1 -8.01 -16.79 1.90
N LYS A 2 -7.40 -15.95 2.75
CA LYS A 2 -7.89 -14.61 3.06
C LYS A 2 -6.91 -13.57 2.53
N VAL A 3 -7.41 -12.61 1.74
CA VAL A 3 -6.62 -11.55 1.10
C VAL A 3 -7.18 -10.19 1.50
N ILE A 4 -6.33 -9.30 2.00
CA ILE A 4 -6.69 -7.92 2.29
C ILE A 4 -5.89 -6.99 1.39
N ALA A 5 -6.59 -6.06 0.74
CA ALA A 5 -5.98 -4.93 0.04
C ALA A 5 -6.21 -3.63 0.82
N ILE A 6 -5.16 -2.83 0.96
CA ILE A 6 -5.15 -1.55 1.68
C ILE A 6 -4.99 -0.44 0.66
N ASN A 7 -6.00 0.41 0.54
CA ASN A 7 -5.97 1.57 -0.34
C ASN A 7 -5.55 2.83 0.42
N GLY A 8 -4.35 3.31 0.15
CA GLY A 8 -3.81 4.59 0.63
C GLY A 8 -4.13 5.79 -0.25
N SER A 9 -5.05 5.67 -1.21
CA SER A 9 -5.51 6.80 -2.01
C SER A 9 -6.73 7.46 -1.38
N PRO A 10 -6.80 8.82 -1.33
CA PRO A 10 -8.02 9.52 -0.94
C PRO A 10 -9.16 9.34 -1.96
N ARG A 11 -8.83 8.91 -3.18
CA ARG A 11 -9.78 8.75 -4.29
C ARG A 11 -10.21 7.29 -4.39
N LYS A 12 -11.30 6.93 -3.72
CA LYS A 12 -11.78 5.56 -3.55
C LYS A 12 -12.25 4.85 -4.84
N LYS A 13 -12.50 5.60 -5.91
CA LYS A 13 -12.96 5.08 -7.22
C LYS A 13 -12.03 5.54 -8.34
N TRP A 14 -10.72 5.49 -8.10
CA TRP A 14 -9.72 5.97 -9.05
C TRP A 14 -8.60 4.95 -9.24
N ASN A 15 -7.56 5.29 -9.99
CA ASN A 15 -6.52 4.36 -10.46
C ASN A 15 -6.07 3.31 -9.42
N THR A 16 -5.65 3.75 -8.22
CA THR A 16 -5.15 2.82 -7.18
C THR A 16 -6.24 1.85 -6.72
N ALA A 17 -7.43 2.37 -6.39
CA ALA A 17 -8.54 1.53 -5.94
C ALA A 17 -8.96 0.54 -7.04
N THR A 18 -9.05 0.99 -8.29
CA THR A 18 -9.38 0.14 -9.45
C THR A 18 -8.40 -1.03 -9.59
N LEU A 19 -7.08 -0.76 -9.51
CA LEU A 19 -6.08 -1.84 -9.58
C LEU A 19 -6.22 -2.82 -8.40
N LEU A 20 -6.43 -2.32 -7.19
CA LEU A 20 -6.64 -3.18 -6.02
C LEU A 20 -7.92 -4.03 -6.14
N GLU A 21 -9.00 -3.47 -6.68
CA GLU A 21 -10.23 -4.22 -6.96
C GLU A 21 -9.99 -5.32 -8.00
N HIS A 22 -9.16 -5.07 -9.03
CA HIS A 22 -8.80 -6.09 -10.01
C HIS A 22 -7.95 -7.21 -9.38
N ALA A 23 -6.96 -6.87 -8.55
CA ALA A 23 -6.18 -7.85 -7.80
C ALA A 23 -7.07 -8.73 -6.90
N LEU A 24 -8.03 -8.12 -6.19
CA LEU A 24 -8.97 -8.85 -5.34
C LEU A 24 -9.92 -9.75 -6.14
N LYS A 25 -10.42 -9.29 -7.30
CA LYS A 25 -11.22 -10.14 -8.20
C LYS A 25 -10.43 -11.35 -8.70
N GLY A 26 -9.15 -11.17 -9.02
CA GLY A 26 -8.25 -12.29 -9.34
C GLY A 26 -8.15 -13.29 -8.19
N ALA A 27 -7.97 -12.82 -6.96
CA ALA A 27 -7.94 -13.67 -5.77
C ALA A 27 -9.28 -14.38 -5.50
N GLU A 28 -10.41 -13.69 -5.69
CA GLU A 28 -11.77 -14.27 -5.58
C GLU A 28 -11.99 -15.39 -6.59
N SER A 29 -11.53 -15.21 -7.84
CA SER A 29 -11.64 -16.24 -8.87
C SER A 29 -10.87 -17.52 -8.51
N ALA A 30 -9.85 -17.40 -7.65
CA ALA A 30 -9.10 -18.51 -7.08
C ALA A 30 -9.67 -19.02 -5.74
N GLY A 31 -10.87 -18.56 -5.36
CA GLY A 31 -11.58 -19.03 -4.15
C GLY A 31 -11.11 -18.34 -2.84
N ALA A 32 -10.50 -17.17 -2.91
CA ALA A 32 -10.15 -16.41 -1.73
C ALA A 32 -11.31 -15.57 -1.18
N GLU A 33 -11.38 -15.43 0.13
CA GLU A 33 -12.14 -14.37 0.80
C GLU A 33 -11.33 -13.07 0.69
N THR A 34 -11.93 -11.99 0.21
CA THR A 34 -11.25 -10.75 -0.06
C THR A 34 -11.84 -9.58 0.72
N LYS A 35 -11.02 -8.56 0.99
CA LYS A 35 -11.43 -7.32 1.64
C LYS A 35 -10.61 -6.14 1.12
N LEU A 36 -11.29 -5.07 0.71
CA LEU A 36 -10.66 -3.78 0.42
C LEU A 36 -10.88 -2.83 1.60
N VAL A 37 -9.81 -2.23 2.08
CA VAL A 37 -9.85 -1.23 3.15
C VAL A 37 -9.32 0.09 2.62
N HIS A 38 -10.08 1.17 2.80
CA HIS A 38 -9.65 2.52 2.46
C HIS A 38 -9.12 3.22 3.73
N LEU A 39 -7.84 3.56 3.75
CA LEU A 39 -7.23 4.21 4.93
C LEU A 39 -7.86 5.55 5.25
N TYR A 40 -8.30 6.29 4.24
CA TYR A 40 -8.97 7.58 4.41
C TYR A 40 -10.39 7.49 5.01
N ASP A 41 -10.90 6.29 5.30
CA ASP A 41 -12.15 6.07 6.05
C ASP A 41 -11.93 5.85 7.54
N LEU A 42 -10.66 5.68 7.96
CA LEU A 42 -10.29 5.36 9.32
C LEU A 42 -9.79 6.62 10.04
N ASP A 43 -10.22 6.82 11.27
CA ASP A 43 -9.65 7.85 12.15
C ASP A 43 -8.49 7.23 12.94
N TYR A 44 -7.27 7.54 12.51
CA TYR A 44 -6.05 7.05 13.15
C TYR A 44 -4.87 7.99 12.92
N LYS A 45 -3.79 7.76 13.65
CA LYS A 45 -2.52 8.46 13.51
C LYS A 45 -1.37 7.48 13.32
N GLY A 46 -0.24 7.97 12.84
CA GLY A 46 1.01 7.25 12.79
C GLY A 46 1.51 6.80 14.18
N CYS A 47 2.67 6.18 14.23
CA CYS A 47 3.24 5.70 15.48
C CYS A 47 3.57 6.87 16.43
N ILE A 48 3.03 6.84 17.64
CA ILE A 48 3.26 7.87 18.67
C ILE A 48 4.44 7.56 19.59
N SER A 49 5.24 6.54 19.26
CA SER A 49 6.43 6.14 20.03
C SER A 49 6.14 5.85 21.53
N CYS A 50 5.01 5.27 21.87
CA CYS A 50 4.66 4.90 23.23
C CYS A 50 5.44 3.68 23.76
N PHE A 51 6.11 2.94 22.87
CA PHE A 51 6.93 1.75 23.14
C PHE A 51 6.23 0.59 23.87
N ALA A 52 4.92 0.63 24.05
CA ALA A 52 4.19 -0.47 24.69
C ALA A 52 4.37 -1.81 23.97
N CYS A 53 4.52 -1.79 22.64
CA CYS A 53 4.80 -2.97 21.82
C CYS A 53 6.24 -3.52 22.02
N LYS A 54 7.12 -2.80 22.71
CA LYS A 54 8.51 -3.19 23.03
C LYS A 54 8.70 -3.60 24.49
N LEU A 55 7.72 -3.31 25.35
CA LEU A 55 7.84 -3.53 26.79
C LEU A 55 7.80 -5.03 27.10
N LYS A 56 8.94 -5.60 27.52
CA LYS A 56 9.05 -7.03 27.93
C LYS A 56 8.07 -7.33 29.06
N GLY A 57 7.27 -8.39 28.88
CA GLY A 57 6.20 -8.75 29.84
C GLY A 57 4.97 -7.84 29.81
N GLY A 58 4.96 -6.81 28.98
CA GLY A 58 3.79 -5.94 28.78
C GLY A 58 2.67 -6.63 28.01
N LYS A 59 1.42 -6.28 28.30
CA LYS A 59 0.22 -6.85 27.63
C LYS A 59 0.22 -6.66 26.11
N SER A 60 0.89 -5.61 25.62
CA SER A 60 0.94 -5.26 24.20
C SER A 60 2.30 -5.61 23.56
N PHE A 61 3.11 -6.47 24.19
CA PHE A 61 4.37 -6.88 23.58
C PHE A 61 4.17 -7.49 22.19
N GLY A 62 4.82 -6.93 21.16
CA GLY A 62 4.66 -7.36 19.76
C GLY A 62 3.35 -6.93 19.09
N LYS A 63 2.55 -6.06 19.74
CA LYS A 63 1.28 -5.52 19.22
C LYS A 63 1.18 -4.01 19.46
N CYS A 64 0.52 -3.29 18.56
CA CYS A 64 0.25 -1.88 18.79
C CYS A 64 -0.78 -1.69 19.91
N ALA A 65 -0.46 -0.85 20.91
CA ALA A 65 -1.33 -0.61 22.05
C ALA A 65 -2.34 0.55 21.82
N VAL A 66 -2.19 1.31 20.74
CA VAL A 66 -3.11 2.42 20.43
C VAL A 66 -4.45 1.86 19.99
N ASN A 67 -5.50 2.25 20.67
CA ASN A 67 -6.88 1.84 20.40
C ASN A 67 -7.60 2.91 19.57
N ASP A 68 -7.63 2.71 18.28
CA ASP A 68 -8.26 3.55 17.27
C ASP A 68 -8.82 2.67 16.14
N ASP A 69 -9.34 3.27 15.06
CA ASP A 69 -9.93 2.53 13.94
C ASP A 69 -8.93 1.61 13.22
N LEU A 70 -7.62 1.87 13.37
CA LEU A 70 -6.58 1.02 12.78
C LEU A 70 -6.32 -0.26 13.61
N ALA A 71 -6.58 -0.25 14.91
CA ALA A 71 -6.24 -1.37 15.78
C ALA A 71 -6.85 -2.71 15.35
N PRO A 72 -8.15 -2.81 15.01
CA PRO A 72 -8.74 -4.05 14.52
C PRO A 72 -8.10 -4.55 13.21
N LEU A 73 -7.77 -3.63 12.30
CA LEU A 73 -7.13 -3.96 11.03
C LEU A 73 -5.72 -4.55 11.24
N LEU A 74 -4.93 -3.98 12.15
CA LEU A 74 -3.60 -4.52 12.47
C LEU A 74 -3.67 -5.93 13.04
N GLU A 75 -4.67 -6.26 13.85
CA GLU A 75 -4.87 -7.63 14.34
C GLU A 75 -5.36 -8.56 13.21
N GLU A 76 -6.25 -8.09 12.34
CA GLU A 76 -6.75 -8.85 11.20
C GLU A 76 -5.61 -9.22 10.23
N ILE A 77 -4.69 -8.29 9.93
CA ILE A 77 -3.52 -8.52 9.07
C ILE A 77 -2.62 -9.64 9.59
N ARG A 78 -2.60 -9.91 10.88
CA ARG A 78 -1.81 -11.01 11.46
C ARG A 78 -2.30 -12.41 11.04
N THR A 79 -3.50 -12.52 10.52
CA THR A 79 -4.17 -13.79 10.19
C THR A 79 -4.35 -14.03 8.68
N VAL A 80 -4.06 -13.04 7.84
CA VAL A 80 -4.28 -13.13 6.39
C VAL A 80 -3.23 -14.03 5.70
N ASP A 81 -3.57 -14.51 4.53
CA ASP A 81 -2.68 -15.27 3.64
C ASP A 81 -1.94 -14.36 2.67
N ALA A 82 -2.58 -13.23 2.28
CA ALA A 82 -1.95 -12.22 1.45
C ALA A 82 -2.38 -10.80 1.85
N LEU A 83 -1.46 -9.85 1.68
CA LEU A 83 -1.64 -8.42 1.94
C LEU A 83 -1.16 -7.61 0.75
N ILE A 84 -2.04 -6.79 0.18
CA ILE A 84 -1.73 -5.91 -0.95
C ILE A 84 -1.82 -4.46 -0.47
N LEU A 85 -0.74 -3.69 -0.63
CA LEU A 85 -0.72 -2.27 -0.29
C LEU A 85 -0.76 -1.44 -1.58
N GLY A 86 -1.69 -0.52 -1.69
CA GLY A 86 -1.83 0.35 -2.86
C GLY A 86 -1.73 1.82 -2.49
N SER A 87 -0.89 2.57 -3.18
CA SER A 87 -0.76 4.02 -2.96
C SER A 87 -0.45 4.78 -4.25
N PRO A 88 -1.05 5.95 -4.45
CA PRO A 88 -0.48 6.90 -5.40
C PRO A 88 0.84 7.45 -4.83
N ILE A 89 1.72 7.90 -5.73
CA ILE A 89 2.97 8.54 -5.35
C ILE A 89 2.74 10.05 -5.23
N TYR A 90 2.97 10.59 -4.03
CA TYR A 90 2.91 12.01 -3.72
C TYR A 90 4.31 12.48 -3.29
N PHE A 91 4.86 13.43 -4.04
CA PHE A 91 6.19 14.02 -3.75
C PHE A 91 7.31 12.99 -3.58
N GLY A 92 7.28 11.90 -4.35
CA GLY A 92 8.34 10.88 -4.37
C GLY A 92 8.17 9.77 -3.34
N ASP A 93 7.07 9.74 -2.57
CA ASP A 93 6.76 8.67 -1.61
C ASP A 93 5.26 8.30 -1.68
N VAL A 94 4.87 7.30 -0.92
CA VAL A 94 3.47 6.94 -0.69
C VAL A 94 2.73 8.09 0.02
N THR A 95 1.40 8.05 0.03
CA THR A 95 0.61 9.07 0.75
C THR A 95 0.91 9.10 2.24
N GLY A 96 0.66 10.23 2.90
CA GLY A 96 0.82 10.39 4.34
C GLY A 96 0.02 9.35 5.14
N GLU A 97 -1.22 9.07 4.72
CA GLU A 97 -2.03 8.02 5.35
C GLU A 97 -1.40 6.63 5.22
N MET A 98 -0.92 6.28 4.03
CA MET A 98 -0.20 5.01 3.85
C MET A 98 1.08 4.97 4.71
N ARG A 99 1.81 6.08 4.82
CA ARG A 99 3.01 6.15 5.66
C ARG A 99 2.68 5.96 7.13
N SER A 100 1.66 6.64 7.63
CA SER A 100 1.16 6.49 9.00
C SER A 100 0.72 5.05 9.31
N PHE A 101 0.05 4.39 8.34
CA PHE A 101 -0.28 2.97 8.44
C PHE A 101 0.97 2.10 8.51
N MET A 102 1.95 2.31 7.63
CA MET A 102 3.21 1.55 7.60
C MET A 102 3.98 1.66 8.92
N GLU A 103 4.06 2.85 9.51
CA GLU A 103 4.69 3.04 10.82
C GLU A 103 4.05 2.15 11.89
N ARG A 104 2.72 2.13 11.94
CA ARG A 104 1.96 1.31 12.89
C ARG A 104 2.08 -0.19 12.61
N LEU A 105 2.07 -0.57 11.32
CA LEU A 105 2.19 -1.96 10.88
C LEU A 105 3.56 -2.54 11.23
N PHE A 106 4.64 -1.82 10.97
CA PHE A 106 5.98 -2.38 11.12
C PHE A 106 6.57 -2.16 12.52
N PHE A 107 6.32 -1.01 13.15
CA PHE A 107 6.94 -0.68 14.42
C PHE A 107 6.48 -1.58 15.57
N GLN A 108 5.32 -2.21 15.48
CA GLN A 108 4.83 -3.12 16.51
C GLN A 108 5.73 -4.36 16.68
N PHE A 109 6.46 -4.77 15.64
CA PHE A 109 7.34 -5.94 15.74
C PHE A 109 8.57 -5.64 16.60
N PRO A 110 9.03 -6.59 17.49
CA PRO A 110 10.18 -6.39 18.37
C PRO A 110 11.51 -6.48 17.59
N ILE A 111 11.90 -5.42 16.91
CA ILE A 111 13.05 -5.38 15.98
C ILE A 111 14.42 -5.13 16.66
N TYR A 112 14.47 -4.93 17.97
CA TYR A 112 15.70 -4.55 18.69
C TYR A 112 16.35 -5.70 19.45
N GLU A 113 15.78 -6.91 19.41
CA GLU A 113 16.38 -8.09 20.03
C GLU A 113 17.17 -8.87 18.97
N PRO A 114 18.47 -9.17 19.19
CA PRO A 114 19.30 -9.85 18.19
C PRO A 114 18.75 -11.23 17.77
N ASP A 115 18.20 -11.97 18.74
CA ASP A 115 17.68 -13.32 18.53
C ASP A 115 16.17 -13.37 18.31
N ALA A 116 15.49 -12.23 18.35
CA ALA A 116 14.07 -12.19 18.15
C ALA A 116 13.75 -12.49 16.69
N ALA A 117 13.04 -13.60 16.49
CA ALA A 117 12.33 -13.83 15.24
C ALA A 117 11.22 -12.78 15.13
N VAL A 118 11.61 -11.61 14.60
CA VAL A 118 10.82 -10.37 14.52
C VAL A 118 9.68 -10.47 13.50
N ARG A 119 9.24 -11.63 13.19
CA ARG A 119 8.38 -11.89 12.07
C ARG A 119 6.94 -12.00 12.52
N GLN A 120 6.06 -11.73 11.60
CA GLN A 120 4.70 -12.25 11.67
C GLN A 120 4.75 -13.72 12.07
N PRO A 121 3.83 -14.20 12.90
CA PRO A 121 3.73 -15.63 13.26
C PRO A 121 3.59 -16.54 12.04
N LYS A 122 3.16 -15.98 10.91
CA LYS A 122 2.89 -16.67 9.64
C LYS A 122 3.56 -15.91 8.51
N LYS A 123 4.14 -16.62 7.55
CA LYS A 123 4.55 -16.03 6.27
C LYS A 123 3.30 -15.57 5.51
N VAL A 124 3.32 -14.33 5.04
CA VAL A 124 2.23 -13.72 4.28
C VAL A 124 2.79 -13.30 2.92
N ARG A 125 2.09 -13.63 1.84
CA ARG A 125 2.42 -13.08 0.52
C ARG A 125 2.06 -11.60 0.52
N THR A 126 2.96 -10.76 0.03
CA THR A 126 2.67 -9.32 -0.02
C THR A 126 2.91 -8.75 -1.41
N ALA A 127 2.20 -7.67 -1.71
CA ALA A 127 2.43 -6.92 -2.93
C ALA A 127 2.23 -5.41 -2.70
N TRP A 128 2.96 -4.62 -3.50
CA TRP A 128 2.72 -3.20 -3.69
C TRP A 128 2.05 -2.92 -5.03
N VAL A 129 1.09 -2.01 -5.02
CA VAL A 129 0.49 -1.40 -6.21
C VAL A 129 0.71 0.10 -6.15
N TYR A 130 1.56 0.63 -7.03
CA TYR A 130 1.83 2.05 -7.11
C TYR A 130 1.19 2.67 -8.34
N THR A 131 0.59 3.84 -8.17
CA THR A 131 0.07 4.65 -9.29
C THR A 131 0.73 6.02 -9.29
N MET A 132 1.11 6.52 -10.45
CA MET A 132 1.79 7.80 -10.57
C MET A 132 1.51 8.49 -11.89
N ASN A 133 1.48 9.81 -11.87
CA ASN A 133 1.22 10.62 -13.05
C ASN A 133 2.44 10.78 -13.96
N VAL A 134 3.62 10.44 -13.49
CA VAL A 134 4.87 10.50 -14.25
C VAL A 134 5.08 9.23 -15.07
N THR A 135 5.77 9.36 -16.21
CA THR A 135 6.21 8.23 -17.02
C THR A 135 7.26 7.40 -16.28
N GLU A 136 7.48 6.16 -16.71
CA GLU A 136 8.50 5.28 -16.15
C GLU A 136 9.90 5.90 -16.21
N GLU A 137 10.26 6.49 -17.35
CA GLU A 137 11.54 7.16 -17.51
C GLU A 137 11.74 8.30 -16.52
N LEU A 138 10.72 9.17 -16.39
CA LEU A 138 10.79 10.28 -15.43
C LEU A 138 10.83 9.79 -13.98
N ALA A 139 10.11 8.74 -13.64
CA ALA A 139 10.15 8.13 -12.31
C ALA A 139 11.56 7.62 -11.96
N ARG A 140 12.25 6.97 -12.92
CA ARG A 140 13.65 6.55 -12.76
C ARG A 140 14.60 7.74 -12.57
N GLN A 141 14.47 8.77 -13.40
CA GLN A 141 15.28 10.00 -13.28
C GLN A 141 15.06 10.68 -11.92
N MET A 142 13.84 10.63 -11.38
CA MET A 142 13.49 11.16 -10.04
C MET A 142 13.93 10.23 -8.90
N GLY A 143 14.50 9.06 -9.18
CA GLY A 143 15.01 8.12 -8.18
C GLY A 143 13.95 7.31 -7.46
N TYR A 144 12.73 7.15 -8.01
CA TYR A 144 11.64 6.39 -7.37
C TYR A 144 11.98 4.91 -7.19
N ASP A 145 12.86 4.34 -7.99
CA ASP A 145 13.33 2.95 -7.85
C ASP A 145 13.89 2.64 -6.46
N ARG A 146 14.52 3.64 -5.82
CA ARG A 146 15.01 3.49 -4.44
C ARG A 146 13.84 3.34 -3.48
N MET A 147 12.84 4.21 -3.55
CA MET A 147 11.65 4.16 -2.70
C MET A 147 10.88 2.83 -2.88
N PHE A 148 10.73 2.36 -4.13
CA PHE A 148 10.08 1.07 -4.39
C PHE A 148 10.83 -0.08 -3.73
N ARG A 149 12.17 -0.14 -3.86
CA ARG A 149 12.99 -1.17 -3.21
C ARG A 149 12.94 -1.10 -1.69
N ASP A 150 13.05 0.10 -1.11
CA ASP A 150 13.05 0.28 0.34
C ASP A 150 11.70 -0.17 0.93
N ASN A 151 10.58 0.19 0.30
CA ASN A 151 9.25 -0.23 0.74
C ASN A 151 9.00 -1.73 0.54
N ALA A 152 9.45 -2.33 -0.57
CA ALA A 152 9.38 -3.78 -0.79
C ALA A 152 10.22 -4.52 0.25
N GLY A 153 11.44 -4.06 0.52
CA GLY A 153 12.33 -4.63 1.53
C GLY A 153 11.74 -4.64 2.95
N LEU A 154 10.91 -3.65 3.30
CA LEU A 154 10.16 -3.69 4.56
C LEU A 154 9.16 -4.85 4.59
N LEU A 155 8.37 -5.02 3.54
CA LEU A 155 7.42 -6.13 3.46
C LEU A 155 8.12 -7.49 3.44
N GLU A 156 9.19 -7.64 2.66
CA GLU A 156 9.99 -8.87 2.63
C GLU A 156 10.56 -9.22 4.00
N ARG A 157 11.10 -8.21 4.72
CA ARG A 157 11.69 -8.39 6.05
C ARG A 157 10.67 -8.93 7.05
N PHE A 158 9.45 -8.39 7.07
CA PHE A 158 8.45 -8.73 8.07
C PHE A 158 7.54 -9.88 7.66
N PHE A 159 7.25 -10.04 6.38
CA PHE A 159 6.27 -11.00 5.86
C PHE A 159 6.88 -12.12 5.02
N GLY A 160 8.07 -11.93 4.47
CA GLY A 160 8.85 -12.97 3.78
C GLY A 160 8.90 -12.84 2.27
N SER A 161 7.99 -12.14 1.61
CA SER A 161 8.01 -11.89 0.16
C SER A 161 7.27 -10.61 -0.19
N CYS A 162 7.67 -9.97 -1.29
CA CYS A 162 6.94 -8.83 -1.83
C CYS A 162 7.07 -8.80 -3.36
N GLU A 163 5.94 -8.64 -4.04
CA GLU A 163 5.86 -8.29 -5.45
C GLU A 163 5.49 -6.82 -5.60
N SER A 164 5.76 -6.22 -6.76
CA SER A 164 5.41 -4.82 -6.99
C SER A 164 4.86 -4.60 -8.40
N LEU A 165 3.71 -3.95 -8.48
CA LEU A 165 3.11 -3.47 -9.71
C LEU A 165 3.21 -1.95 -9.75
N MET A 166 3.94 -1.41 -10.72
CA MET A 166 4.03 0.02 -10.99
C MET A 166 3.14 0.38 -12.16
N CYS A 167 2.21 1.31 -11.94
CA CYS A 167 1.34 1.86 -12.97
C CYS A 167 1.70 3.33 -13.19
N TYR A 168 2.46 3.57 -14.25
CA TYR A 168 2.98 4.88 -14.63
C TYR A 168 2.01 5.66 -15.50
N ASP A 169 2.23 6.97 -15.57
CA ASP A 169 1.55 7.88 -16.48
C ASP A 169 0.01 7.81 -16.39
N THR A 170 -0.50 7.64 -15.17
CA THR A 170 -1.93 7.47 -14.92
C THR A 170 -2.71 8.77 -15.14
N LEU A 171 -3.97 8.65 -15.53
CA LEU A 171 -4.90 9.77 -15.66
C LEU A 171 -5.12 10.43 -14.29
N GLN A 172 -4.87 11.76 -14.20
CA GLN A 172 -5.03 12.49 -12.95
C GLN A 172 -6.38 13.20 -12.83
N PHE A 173 -6.90 13.71 -13.92
CA PHE A 173 -8.16 14.47 -13.96
C PHE A 173 -9.10 13.88 -15.03
N ASP A 174 -10.41 13.96 -14.77
CA ASP A 174 -11.43 13.64 -15.78
C ASP A 174 -11.43 14.66 -16.90
N ASP A 175 -11.27 15.93 -16.55
CA ASP A 175 -11.28 17.06 -17.47
C ASP A 175 -10.15 18.02 -17.10
N TYR A 176 -9.08 17.97 -17.87
CA TYR A 176 -7.87 18.79 -17.66
C TYR A 176 -8.12 20.29 -17.90
N SER A 177 -9.18 20.67 -18.64
CA SER A 177 -9.49 22.07 -18.91
C SER A 177 -9.90 22.85 -17.66
N LYS A 178 -10.38 22.15 -16.64
CA LYS A 178 -10.82 22.71 -15.35
C LYS A 178 -9.67 23.02 -14.38
N TYR A 179 -8.44 22.59 -14.70
CA TYR A 179 -7.31 22.66 -13.78
C TYR A 179 -6.12 23.40 -14.39
N ALA A 180 -5.31 24.02 -13.54
CA ALA A 180 -4.03 24.61 -13.93
C ALA A 180 -3.00 23.49 -14.22
N ALA A 181 -3.18 22.80 -15.33
CA ALA A 181 -2.48 21.56 -15.66
C ALA A 181 -1.80 21.57 -17.05
N ARG A 182 -1.39 22.76 -17.55
CA ARG A 182 -0.80 22.94 -18.89
C ARG A 182 0.47 22.12 -19.16
N ARG A 183 1.08 21.57 -18.12
CA ARG A 183 2.26 20.70 -18.24
C ARG A 183 1.92 19.35 -18.87
N PHE A 184 0.67 18.93 -18.82
CA PHE A 184 0.21 17.62 -19.29
C PHE A 184 -0.52 17.79 -20.63
N ASP A 185 -0.31 16.82 -21.52
CA ASP A 185 -1.12 16.65 -22.72
C ASP A 185 -2.38 15.83 -22.38
N PRO A 186 -3.58 16.45 -22.37
CA PRO A 186 -4.81 15.76 -22.02
C PRO A 186 -5.17 14.62 -22.98
N VAL A 187 -4.83 14.77 -24.26
CA VAL A 187 -5.12 13.78 -25.30
C VAL A 187 -4.24 12.54 -25.08
N ALA A 188 -2.94 12.73 -24.88
CA ALA A 188 -2.01 11.67 -24.60
C ALA A 188 -2.37 10.92 -23.29
N LYS A 189 -2.75 11.66 -22.23
CA LYS A 189 -3.20 11.07 -20.96
C LYS A 189 -4.45 10.21 -21.11
N ARG A 190 -5.43 10.68 -21.87
CA ARG A 190 -6.66 9.92 -22.13
C ARG A 190 -6.37 8.68 -22.95
N LYS A 191 -5.59 8.80 -24.03
CA LYS A 191 -5.17 7.70 -24.86
C LYS A 191 -4.47 6.60 -24.01
N ARG A 192 -3.51 6.99 -23.18
CA ARG A 192 -2.82 6.04 -22.28
C ARG A 192 -3.79 5.35 -21.33
N HIS A 193 -4.76 6.09 -20.77
CA HIS A 193 -5.78 5.53 -19.89
C HIS A 193 -6.69 4.52 -20.60
N GLU A 194 -7.05 4.77 -21.85
CA GLU A 194 -7.92 3.88 -22.62
C GLU A 194 -7.19 2.64 -23.16
N GLU A 195 -5.91 2.77 -23.53
CA GLU A 195 -5.15 1.70 -24.18
C GLU A 195 -4.30 0.88 -23.20
N ALA A 196 -3.61 1.51 -22.25
CA ALA A 196 -2.64 0.86 -21.38
C ALA A 196 -3.17 0.54 -19.97
N PHE A 197 -4.04 1.38 -19.40
CA PHE A 197 -4.56 1.14 -18.05
C PHE A 197 -5.39 -0.17 -17.92
N PRO A 198 -6.18 -0.60 -18.93
CA PRO A 198 -6.81 -1.92 -18.90
C PRO A 198 -5.80 -3.09 -18.81
N GLU A 199 -4.63 -2.96 -19.44
CA GLU A 199 -3.57 -3.97 -19.34
C GLU A 199 -2.92 -3.95 -17.94
N ASP A 200 -2.74 -2.77 -17.34
CA ASP A 200 -2.30 -2.66 -15.94
C ASP A 200 -3.32 -3.34 -15.00
N CYS A 201 -4.62 -3.19 -15.25
CA CYS A 201 -5.68 -3.87 -14.49
C CYS A 201 -5.64 -5.40 -14.64
N LYS A 202 -5.28 -5.93 -15.83
CA LYS A 202 -5.13 -7.38 -16.03
C LYS A 202 -3.90 -7.94 -15.33
N ARG A 203 -2.85 -7.12 -15.18
CA ARG A 203 -1.62 -7.50 -14.47
C ARG A 203 -1.79 -7.49 -12.95
N ALA A 204 -2.72 -6.69 -12.46
CA ALA A 204 -3.07 -6.63 -11.05
C ALA A 204 -3.85 -7.87 -10.61
#